data_884854ac25342654c4a59b7717a34b11
#
_entry.id   884854ac25342654c4a59b7717a34b11
#
_cell.length_a   1.000
_cell.length_b   1.000
_cell.length_c   1.000
_cell.angle_alpha   90.00
_cell.angle_beta   90.00
_cell.angle_gamma   90.00
#
_symmetry.space_group_name_H-M   'P 1'
#
loop_
_entity.id
_entity.type
_entity.pdbx_description
1 polymer ?
#
loop_
_entity_poly.entity_id
_entity_poly.type
_entity_poly.pdbx_seq_one_letter_code
_entity_poly.pdbx_strand_id
1 'polypeptide(L)'
;MSRLLKWLGLGLAGAALALAQDQMTAGHDMSQMAGMDHTGMGHTGTDSAGTFLMQESSGTGLQPMAWQMPMLMTHAANWDLMWMGQAFIVDTQQAGPRGGDKFYSANWGMLGATHKLGGGSVMLRSMLSLEPATVTNRRYPLLFQTGETAYGVPLVDAQHPHDFVMELSIQYAHRIGDKGLWNLYYAPVGDPALGPVAYPHRASAMELPQATLAHHWQDSTHIASNVLTAGVTYGKVRLEASGFHGGEPNEGRWNIDWSGMDSWSSRLSVFPTKNWTAQVSAGRLQDPESSHAGSVVRTTASVEYLRPAANRNWWATTFAWGQNYKSGDGGRTNALLVETVAPFAGKNFVTGRFEWSQRDELFEYDHDLADAVTRATGRDTFRVNAYTAGYTRDIGTFRNLQAGLGASATGYAIDSALKPYYGAHPWGVNVFLRFRLKPGA
;
A
#
# COMPACT_ATOMS: atom_id res chain seq x y z
N MET A 1 17.86 -28.30 3.11
CA MET A 1 17.97 -26.92 2.60
C MET A 1 17.02 -25.90 3.27
N SER A 2 15.93 -26.30 3.96
CA SER A 2 14.93 -25.35 4.49
C SER A 2 15.28 -24.65 5.83
N ARG A 3 16.26 -25.13 6.59
CA ARG A 3 16.63 -24.53 7.89
C ARG A 3 17.74 -23.46 7.78
N LEU A 4 18.59 -23.52 6.77
CA LEU A 4 19.67 -22.54 6.58
C LEU A 4 19.16 -21.19 6.04
N LEU A 5 18.13 -21.19 5.18
CA LEU A 5 17.52 -19.96 4.65
C LEU A 5 16.75 -19.15 5.72
N LYS A 6 16.19 -19.81 6.73
CA LYS A 6 15.48 -19.14 7.83
C LYS A 6 16.38 -18.28 8.72
N TRP A 7 17.68 -18.68 8.84
CA TRP A 7 18.66 -17.91 9.61
C TRP A 7 19.34 -16.80 8.80
N LEU A 8 19.42 -16.96 7.48
CA LEU A 8 19.95 -15.91 6.58
C LEU A 8 19.02 -14.68 6.48
N GLY A 9 17.71 -14.86 6.49
CA GLY A 9 16.76 -13.74 6.46
C GLY A 9 16.78 -12.87 7.73
N LEU A 10 16.91 -13.48 8.89
CA LEU A 10 17.06 -12.76 10.17
C LEU A 10 18.45 -12.10 10.30
N GLY A 11 19.49 -12.72 9.70
CA GLY A 11 20.85 -12.19 9.67
C GLY A 11 21.00 -10.95 8.79
N LEU A 12 20.30 -10.88 7.65
CA LEU A 12 20.36 -9.73 6.73
C LEU A 12 19.62 -8.49 7.28
N ALA A 13 18.49 -8.68 7.96
CA ALA A 13 17.80 -7.56 8.64
C ALA A 13 18.62 -7.04 9.84
N GLY A 14 19.29 -7.93 10.59
CA GLY A 14 20.19 -7.57 11.68
C GLY A 14 21.50 -6.94 11.20
N ALA A 15 22.06 -7.42 10.09
CA ALA A 15 23.32 -6.91 9.51
C ALA A 15 23.13 -5.53 8.86
N ALA A 16 21.96 -5.27 8.22
CA ALA A 16 21.66 -3.94 7.69
C ALA A 16 21.52 -2.88 8.81
N LEU A 17 20.97 -3.28 9.97
CA LEU A 17 20.96 -2.41 11.16
C LEU A 17 22.34 -2.25 11.81
N ALA A 18 23.21 -3.25 11.74
CA ALA A 18 24.55 -3.20 12.34
C ALA A 18 25.55 -2.40 11.49
N LEU A 19 25.47 -2.48 10.16
CA LEU A 19 26.34 -1.70 9.25
C LEU A 19 26.04 -0.20 9.29
N ALA A 20 24.81 0.20 9.66
CA ALA A 20 24.48 1.60 9.92
C ALA A 20 25.12 2.15 11.23
N GLN A 21 25.66 1.28 12.10
CA GLN A 21 26.22 1.69 13.38
C GLN A 21 27.68 2.17 13.32
N ASP A 22 28.49 1.64 12.41
CA ASP A 22 29.94 1.90 12.42
C ASP A 22 30.36 3.20 11.69
N GLN A 23 29.43 3.83 10.97
CA GLN A 23 29.68 5.10 10.25
C GLN A 23 29.15 6.35 10.96
N MET A 24 28.58 6.22 12.17
CA MET A 24 27.99 7.35 12.91
C MET A 24 28.99 8.21 13.72
N THR A 25 30.29 8.02 13.58
CA THR A 25 31.31 8.75 14.35
C THR A 25 31.95 9.93 13.63
N ALA A 26 31.58 10.20 12.38
CA ALA A 26 31.99 11.45 11.72
C ALA A 26 30.89 12.50 11.90
N GLY A 27 31.06 13.37 12.90
CA GLY A 27 30.16 14.47 13.22
C GLY A 27 29.99 15.44 12.06
N HIS A 28 28.91 15.27 11.30
CA HIS A 28 28.32 16.32 10.50
C HIS A 28 27.05 16.80 11.19
N ASP A 29 27.04 18.10 11.43
CA ASP A 29 25.97 18.85 12.09
C ASP A 29 24.64 18.65 11.35
N MET A 30 23.79 17.75 11.86
CA MET A 30 22.45 17.46 11.36
C MET A 30 21.50 18.67 11.46
N SER A 31 21.95 19.78 12.09
CA SER A 31 21.20 21.04 12.17
C SER A 31 21.07 21.72 10.79
N GLN A 32 21.96 21.42 9.85
CA GLN A 32 21.85 21.94 8.48
C GLN A 32 20.81 21.23 7.63
N MET A 33 20.40 19.98 7.97
CA MET A 33 19.29 19.31 7.28
C MET A 33 17.92 19.62 7.92
N ALA A 34 17.89 19.96 9.21
CA ALA A 34 16.69 20.54 9.83
C ALA A 34 16.36 21.95 9.28
N GLY A 35 17.32 22.57 8.60
CA GLY A 35 17.19 23.83 7.88
C GLY A 35 16.92 23.71 6.39
N MET A 36 16.67 22.51 5.82
CA MET A 36 15.94 22.41 4.57
C MET A 36 14.52 22.87 4.85
N ASP A 37 14.37 24.18 4.78
CA ASP A 37 13.14 24.89 4.96
C ASP A 37 12.16 24.39 3.89
N HIS A 38 11.31 23.40 4.25
CA HIS A 38 10.23 22.93 3.39
C HIS A 38 9.24 24.06 3.04
N THR A 39 9.43 25.24 3.62
CA THR A 39 8.72 26.47 3.24
C THR A 39 9.14 27.00 1.87
N GLY A 40 10.33 26.63 1.36
CA GLY A 40 10.80 26.94 -0.01
C GLY A 40 10.25 26.00 -1.09
N MET A 41 9.65 24.84 -0.74
CA MET A 41 8.97 23.95 -1.69
C MET A 41 7.56 24.45 -2.10
N GLY A 42 7.33 25.74 -1.97
CA GLY A 42 6.18 26.36 -2.60
C GLY A 42 6.36 26.35 -4.10
N HIS A 43 5.71 25.45 -4.77
CA HIS A 43 5.19 25.61 -6.11
C HIS A 43 5.37 24.47 -7.11
N THR A 44 6.12 23.41 -6.91
CA THR A 44 5.97 22.23 -7.80
C THR A 44 6.86 21.13 -7.30
N GLY A 45 6.43 19.88 -7.30
CA GLY A 45 7.26 18.71 -7.02
C GLY A 45 8.43 18.51 -7.99
N THR A 46 8.95 19.60 -8.54
CA THR A 46 10.00 19.64 -9.55
C THR A 46 11.24 20.41 -9.09
N ASP A 47 11.35 20.81 -7.81
CA ASP A 47 12.49 21.63 -7.34
C ASP A 47 13.84 20.94 -7.55
N SER A 48 13.89 19.62 -7.40
CA SER A 48 14.98 18.80 -7.91
C SER A 48 14.47 17.42 -8.31
N ALA A 49 15.12 16.80 -9.31
CA ALA A 49 14.76 15.44 -9.72
C ALA A 49 14.95 14.43 -8.58
N GLY A 50 16.00 14.57 -7.77
CA GLY A 50 16.24 13.68 -6.62
C GLY A 50 15.19 13.83 -5.52
N THR A 51 14.83 15.06 -5.16
CA THR A 51 13.77 15.33 -4.19
C THR A 51 12.42 14.78 -4.66
N PHE A 52 12.11 14.92 -5.96
CA PHE A 52 10.91 14.37 -6.55
C PHE A 52 10.85 12.84 -6.40
N LEU A 53 11.94 12.13 -6.73
CA LEU A 53 12.02 10.68 -6.59
C LEU A 53 11.84 10.21 -5.13
N MET A 54 12.42 10.94 -4.18
CA MET A 54 12.30 10.61 -2.75
C MET A 54 10.91 10.86 -2.15
N GLN A 55 10.03 11.58 -2.85
CA GLN A 55 8.65 11.80 -2.42
C GLN A 55 7.68 10.72 -2.88
N GLU A 56 8.09 9.85 -3.78
CA GLU A 56 7.27 8.73 -4.23
C GLU A 56 7.22 7.62 -3.17
N SER A 57 6.03 7.05 -3.00
CA SER A 57 5.74 6.08 -1.94
C SER A 57 5.83 4.64 -2.43
N SER A 58 4.94 4.19 -3.31
CA SER A 58 5.00 2.91 -4.02
C SER A 58 5.03 3.19 -5.52
N GLY A 59 5.86 2.49 -6.27
CA GLY A 59 6.05 2.77 -7.69
C GLY A 59 6.31 4.26 -7.92
N THR A 60 5.47 4.88 -8.71
CA THR A 60 5.50 6.32 -9.01
C THR A 60 4.38 7.11 -8.28
N GLY A 61 3.73 6.51 -7.28
CA GLY A 61 2.64 7.12 -6.52
C GLY A 61 3.10 8.27 -5.62
N LEU A 62 2.39 9.40 -5.65
CA LEU A 62 2.70 10.59 -4.85
C LEU A 62 1.58 10.91 -3.87
N GLN A 63 1.94 11.03 -2.60
CA GLN A 63 1.08 11.58 -1.55
C GLN A 63 1.15 13.12 -1.53
N PRO A 64 0.28 13.80 -0.73
CA PRO A 64 0.42 15.24 -0.50
C PRO A 64 1.85 15.60 -0.09
N MET A 65 2.45 16.57 -0.77
CA MET A 65 3.87 16.95 -0.60
C MET A 65 4.20 17.48 0.79
N ALA A 66 3.19 17.86 1.57
CA ALA A 66 3.34 18.23 2.98
C ALA A 66 3.54 17.01 3.89
N TRP A 67 3.40 15.78 3.39
CA TRP A 67 3.61 14.57 4.17
C TRP A 67 5.11 14.36 4.44
N GLN A 68 5.45 14.31 5.70
CA GLN A 68 6.78 13.92 6.17
C GLN A 68 6.77 12.42 6.45
N MET A 69 7.10 11.64 5.42
CA MET A 69 7.15 10.18 5.55
C MET A 69 8.12 9.78 6.68
N PRO A 70 7.75 8.81 7.54
CA PRO A 70 8.66 8.27 8.54
C PRO A 70 9.84 7.58 7.87
N MET A 71 10.99 8.24 7.82
CA MET A 71 12.19 7.73 7.17
C MET A 71 13.45 8.13 7.93
N LEU A 72 14.50 7.33 7.76
CA LEU A 72 15.86 7.64 8.14
C LEU A 72 16.68 7.93 6.88
N MET A 73 17.33 9.08 6.84
CA MET A 73 18.25 9.43 5.77
C MET A 73 19.68 9.18 6.20
N THR A 74 20.45 8.53 5.33
CA THR A 74 21.91 8.36 5.49
C THR A 74 22.60 8.65 4.17
N HIS A 75 23.92 8.88 4.21
CA HIS A 75 24.72 9.16 3.02
C HIS A 75 25.86 8.14 2.93
N ALA A 76 26.10 7.62 1.73
CA ALA A 76 27.23 6.75 1.45
C ALA A 76 27.88 7.15 0.12
N ALA A 77 29.11 7.65 0.18
CA ALA A 77 29.78 8.25 -0.98
C ALA A 77 28.90 9.37 -1.62
N ASN A 78 28.46 9.18 -2.86
CA ASN A 78 27.64 10.15 -3.59
C ASN A 78 26.15 9.73 -3.66
N TRP A 79 25.71 8.83 -2.77
CA TRP A 79 24.34 8.34 -2.70
C TRP A 79 23.64 8.84 -1.45
N ASP A 80 22.42 9.33 -1.63
CA ASP A 80 21.48 9.59 -0.55
C ASP A 80 20.64 8.35 -0.34
N LEU A 81 20.70 7.75 0.86
CA LEU A 81 20.00 6.53 1.21
C LEU A 81 18.80 6.86 2.09
N MET A 82 17.64 6.38 1.68
CA MET A 82 16.37 6.53 2.38
C MET A 82 15.91 5.16 2.90
N TRP A 83 15.75 5.06 4.22
CA TRP A 83 15.26 3.85 4.89
C TRP A 83 13.85 4.09 5.40
N MET A 84 12.94 3.21 5.06
CA MET A 84 11.56 3.23 5.53
C MET A 84 11.15 1.84 5.99
N GLY A 85 10.12 1.76 6.81
CA GLY A 85 9.55 0.46 7.18
C GLY A 85 8.54 0.58 8.29
N GLN A 86 7.66 -0.41 8.31
CA GLN A 86 6.63 -0.57 9.32
C GLN A 86 6.35 -2.04 9.57
N ALA A 87 6.11 -2.40 10.82
CA ALA A 87 5.70 -3.73 11.19
C ALA A 87 4.60 -3.65 12.24
N PHE A 88 3.61 -4.52 12.09
CA PHE A 88 2.59 -4.79 13.08
C PHE A 88 2.72 -6.24 13.55
N ILE A 89 2.60 -6.46 14.85
CA ILE A 89 2.35 -7.78 15.44
C ILE A 89 0.89 -7.75 15.87
N VAL A 90 0.06 -8.57 15.25
CA VAL A 90 -1.41 -8.47 15.30
C VAL A 90 -2.01 -9.74 15.86
N ASP A 91 -2.93 -9.58 16.80
CA ASP A 91 -3.95 -10.57 17.17
C ASP A 91 -5.28 -10.08 16.55
N THR A 92 -5.79 -10.82 15.55
CA THR A 92 -7.06 -10.52 14.88
C THR A 92 -8.12 -11.52 15.29
N GLN A 93 -9.33 -11.02 15.57
CA GLN A 93 -10.51 -11.81 15.89
C GLN A 93 -11.65 -11.37 14.97
N GLN A 94 -12.15 -12.26 14.12
CA GLN A 94 -13.28 -12.03 13.24
C GLN A 94 -14.45 -12.89 13.69
N ALA A 95 -15.57 -12.28 14.02
CA ALA A 95 -16.72 -12.98 14.60
C ALA A 95 -17.76 -13.38 13.54
N GLY A 96 -18.55 -14.40 13.86
CA GLY A 96 -19.61 -14.93 13.01
C GLY A 96 -19.29 -16.32 12.48
N PRO A 97 -20.23 -16.95 11.76
CA PRO A 97 -20.06 -18.32 11.25
C PRO A 97 -18.87 -18.47 10.29
N ARG A 98 -18.47 -17.41 9.61
CA ARG A 98 -17.34 -17.37 8.68
C ARG A 98 -16.14 -16.58 9.24
N GLY A 99 -16.17 -16.30 10.53
CA GLY A 99 -15.09 -15.64 11.24
C GLY A 99 -13.91 -16.55 11.49
N GLY A 100 -12.88 -16.00 12.13
CA GLY A 100 -11.67 -16.72 12.50
C GLY A 100 -10.75 -15.83 13.31
N ASP A 101 -9.71 -16.42 13.85
CA ASP A 101 -8.68 -15.72 14.62
C ASP A 101 -7.29 -16.03 14.10
N LYS A 102 -6.36 -15.11 14.30
CA LYS A 102 -4.96 -15.31 13.96
C LYS A 102 -4.02 -14.34 14.65
N PHE A 103 -2.88 -14.88 15.07
CA PHE A 103 -1.71 -14.10 15.45
C PHE A 103 -0.71 -14.09 14.29
N TYR A 104 -0.34 -12.90 13.80
CA TYR A 104 0.55 -12.73 12.63
C TYR A 104 1.30 -11.41 12.67
N SER A 105 2.22 -11.19 11.73
CA SER A 105 2.81 -9.89 11.51
C SER A 105 2.59 -9.43 10.07
N ALA A 106 2.00 -8.25 9.92
CA ALA A 106 2.01 -7.48 8.67
C ALA A 106 3.23 -6.55 8.71
N ASN A 107 4.08 -6.59 7.68
CA ASN A 107 5.34 -5.84 7.73
C ASN A 107 5.92 -5.57 6.35
N TRP A 108 6.69 -4.48 6.25
CA TRP A 108 7.49 -4.14 5.09
C TRP A 108 8.68 -3.27 5.49
N GLY A 109 9.75 -3.33 4.69
CA GLY A 109 10.92 -2.47 4.79
C GLY A 109 11.40 -2.06 3.42
N MET A 110 11.79 -0.81 3.25
CA MET A 110 12.21 -0.23 1.98
C MET A 110 13.55 0.50 2.12
N LEU A 111 14.42 0.30 1.13
CA LEU A 111 15.62 1.08 0.91
C LEU A 111 15.50 1.77 -0.46
N GLY A 112 15.60 3.10 -0.45
CA GLY A 112 15.81 3.92 -1.64
C GLY A 112 17.24 4.46 -1.66
N ALA A 113 17.90 4.45 -2.80
CA ALA A 113 19.23 5.04 -3.00
C ALA A 113 19.17 5.98 -4.20
N THR A 114 19.42 7.26 -3.98
CA THR A 114 19.34 8.31 -5.01
C THR A 114 20.72 8.88 -5.31
N HIS A 115 21.01 9.07 -6.59
CA HIS A 115 22.27 9.64 -7.07
C HIS A 115 22.04 10.58 -8.26
N LYS A 116 22.81 11.65 -8.35
CA LYS A 116 22.77 12.57 -9.50
C LYS A 116 23.43 11.93 -10.71
N LEU A 117 22.75 11.92 -11.85
CA LEU A 117 23.23 11.30 -13.09
C LEU A 117 22.80 12.13 -14.31
N GLY A 118 23.77 12.57 -15.14
CA GLY A 118 23.49 13.16 -16.45
C GLY A 118 22.54 14.36 -16.46
N GLY A 119 22.62 15.24 -15.45
CA GLY A 119 21.74 16.40 -15.29
C GLY A 119 20.37 16.11 -14.66
N GLY A 120 20.08 14.83 -14.36
CA GLY A 120 18.92 14.36 -13.61
C GLY A 120 19.33 13.60 -12.37
N SER A 121 18.46 12.71 -11.91
CA SER A 121 18.72 11.83 -10.78
C SER A 121 18.22 10.42 -11.07
N VAL A 122 18.97 9.42 -10.64
CA VAL A 122 18.58 8.01 -10.63
C VAL A 122 18.24 7.61 -9.20
N MET A 123 17.21 6.77 -9.04
CA MET A 123 16.87 6.07 -7.80
C MET A 123 16.85 4.58 -8.05
N LEU A 124 17.50 3.84 -7.17
CA LEU A 124 17.33 2.40 -7.00
C LEU A 124 16.46 2.20 -5.76
N ARG A 125 15.44 1.34 -5.84
CA ARG A 125 14.56 1.08 -4.70
C ARG A 125 14.32 -0.42 -4.55
N SER A 126 14.35 -0.89 -3.31
CA SER A 126 14.01 -2.26 -2.94
C SER A 126 13.06 -2.22 -1.75
N MET A 127 11.94 -2.92 -1.85
CA MET A 127 10.98 -3.10 -0.78
C MET A 127 10.74 -4.59 -0.55
N LEU A 128 10.85 -5.01 0.70
CA LEU A 128 10.77 -6.41 1.11
C LEU A 128 9.74 -6.57 2.23
N SER A 129 9.09 -7.73 2.29
CA SER A 129 8.20 -8.13 3.37
C SER A 129 8.56 -9.51 3.91
N LEU A 130 8.46 -9.69 5.22
CA LEU A 130 8.59 -10.99 5.87
C LEU A 130 7.22 -11.66 6.12
N GLU A 131 6.15 -11.15 5.54
CA GLU A 131 4.81 -11.75 5.68
C GLU A 131 4.76 -13.21 5.22
N PRO A 132 5.47 -13.66 4.16
CA PRO A 132 5.51 -15.08 3.80
C PRO A 132 6.01 -16.00 4.92
N ALA A 133 6.80 -15.46 5.87
CA ALA A 133 7.28 -16.20 7.04
C ALA A 133 6.37 -16.02 8.28
N THR A 134 5.65 -14.92 8.38
CA THR A 134 4.91 -14.52 9.58
C THR A 134 3.40 -14.74 9.47
N VAL A 135 2.88 -14.82 8.25
CA VAL A 135 1.47 -15.18 7.96
C VAL A 135 1.40 -16.66 7.58
N THR A 136 1.23 -17.53 8.59
CA THR A 136 1.11 -18.96 8.37
C THR A 136 -0.13 -19.32 7.55
N ASN A 137 -0.13 -20.46 6.86
CA ASN A 137 -1.25 -20.92 6.02
C ASN A 137 -1.64 -19.94 4.90
N ARG A 138 -0.69 -19.09 4.46
CA ARG A 138 -0.82 -18.15 3.34
C ARG A 138 -2.03 -17.22 3.42
N ARG A 139 -2.61 -17.00 4.62
CA ARG A 139 -3.78 -16.12 4.81
C ARG A 139 -3.96 -15.69 6.26
N TYR A 140 -4.64 -14.56 6.46
CA TYR A 140 -5.21 -14.17 7.73
C TYR A 140 -6.69 -13.80 7.56
N PRO A 141 -7.55 -14.05 8.58
CA PRO A 141 -8.99 -13.81 8.47
C PRO A 141 -9.28 -12.30 8.34
N LEU A 142 -10.11 -11.98 7.35
CA LEU A 142 -10.65 -10.65 7.10
C LEU A 142 -12.01 -10.83 6.43
N LEU A 143 -13.09 -10.66 7.18
CA LEU A 143 -14.46 -10.88 6.70
C LEU A 143 -14.74 -10.06 5.44
N PHE A 144 -15.38 -10.69 4.48
CA PHE A 144 -15.77 -10.14 3.17
C PHE A 144 -14.61 -9.83 2.23
N GLN A 145 -13.36 -10.08 2.59
CA GLN A 145 -12.27 -9.97 1.65
C GLN A 145 -12.26 -11.17 0.71
N THR A 146 -12.06 -10.91 -0.56
CA THR A 146 -11.97 -11.90 -1.65
C THR A 146 -10.79 -11.53 -2.56
N GLY A 147 -10.46 -12.41 -3.46
CA GLY A 147 -9.37 -12.29 -4.42
C GLY A 147 -8.21 -13.21 -4.08
N GLU A 148 -7.51 -13.65 -5.13
CA GLU A 148 -6.43 -14.61 -5.08
C GLU A 148 -6.79 -16.01 -4.56
N THR A 149 -5.77 -16.87 -4.50
CA THR A 149 -5.90 -18.26 -4.04
C THR A 149 -4.88 -18.57 -2.93
N ALA A 150 -5.18 -19.58 -2.14
CA ALA A 150 -4.20 -20.25 -1.28
C ALA A 150 -4.40 -21.76 -1.39
N TYR A 151 -3.31 -22.46 -1.71
CA TYR A 151 -3.33 -23.93 -1.97
C TYR A 151 -4.29 -24.31 -3.11
N GLY A 152 -4.39 -23.48 -4.15
CA GLY A 152 -5.26 -23.68 -5.30
C GLY A 152 -6.75 -23.45 -5.04
N VAL A 153 -7.12 -22.88 -3.90
CA VAL A 153 -8.51 -22.58 -3.52
C VAL A 153 -8.72 -21.07 -3.42
N PRO A 154 -9.79 -20.51 -4.00
CA PRO A 154 -10.11 -19.09 -3.86
C PRO A 154 -10.19 -18.65 -2.39
N LEU A 155 -9.59 -17.51 -2.09
CA LEU A 155 -9.65 -16.90 -0.76
C LEU A 155 -10.94 -16.11 -0.62
N VAL A 156 -11.74 -16.49 0.36
CA VAL A 156 -12.93 -15.75 0.77
C VAL A 156 -12.89 -15.56 2.28
N ASP A 157 -13.26 -14.39 2.76
CA ASP A 157 -13.14 -13.96 4.17
C ASP A 157 -11.70 -14.03 4.71
N ALA A 158 -10.74 -13.85 3.81
CA ALA A 158 -9.33 -13.91 4.15
C ALA A 158 -8.50 -13.04 3.20
N GLN A 159 -7.39 -12.52 3.70
CA GLN A 159 -6.38 -11.80 2.93
C GLN A 159 -5.08 -12.63 2.88
N HIS A 160 -4.48 -12.70 1.71
CA HIS A 160 -3.15 -13.28 1.51
C HIS A 160 -2.03 -12.38 2.06
N PRO A 161 -0.83 -12.93 2.36
CA PRO A 161 0.35 -12.12 2.67
C PRO A 161 0.92 -11.43 1.43
N HIS A 162 1.62 -10.34 1.63
CA HIS A 162 2.48 -9.76 0.59
C HIS A 162 3.61 -10.73 0.21
N ASP A 163 4.15 -10.58 -0.99
CA ASP A 163 5.35 -11.29 -1.43
C ASP A 163 6.59 -10.78 -0.70
N PHE A 164 7.62 -11.65 -0.62
CA PHE A 164 8.90 -11.27 -0.05
C PHE A 164 9.50 -10.05 -0.77
N VAL A 165 9.47 -10.03 -2.10
CA VAL A 165 9.88 -8.88 -2.89
C VAL A 165 8.63 -8.11 -3.30
N MET A 166 8.38 -6.98 -2.65
CA MET A 166 7.27 -6.09 -2.99
C MET A 166 7.64 -5.06 -4.06
N GLU A 167 8.90 -4.66 -4.10
CA GLU A 167 9.43 -3.80 -5.15
C GLU A 167 10.94 -4.03 -5.34
N LEU A 168 11.35 -4.06 -6.59
CA LEU A 168 12.74 -3.91 -7.02
C LEU A 168 12.72 -3.03 -8.25
N SER A 169 13.26 -1.81 -8.16
CA SER A 169 13.10 -0.83 -9.24
C SER A 169 14.32 0.03 -9.48
N ILE A 170 14.40 0.54 -10.69
CA ILE A 170 15.27 1.64 -11.09
C ILE A 170 14.40 2.72 -11.71
N GLN A 171 14.63 3.96 -11.32
CA GLN A 171 13.93 5.10 -11.86
C GLN A 171 14.90 6.23 -12.18
N TYR A 172 14.66 6.93 -13.28
CA TYR A 172 15.38 8.13 -13.65
C TYR A 172 14.41 9.29 -13.83
N ALA A 173 14.76 10.45 -13.28
CA ALA A 173 14.00 11.67 -13.45
C ALA A 173 14.92 12.82 -13.93
N HIS A 174 14.41 13.64 -14.84
CA HIS A 174 15.14 14.76 -15.40
C HIS A 174 14.23 15.98 -15.58
N ARG A 175 14.76 17.17 -15.27
CA ARG A 175 14.00 18.42 -15.42
C ARG A 175 13.89 18.86 -16.87
N ILE A 176 12.77 19.48 -17.20
CA ILE A 176 12.52 20.16 -18.47
C ILE A 176 12.17 21.62 -18.17
N GLY A 177 13.15 22.50 -18.32
CA GLY A 177 13.00 23.90 -17.92
C GLY A 177 12.68 24.04 -16.42
N ASP A 178 11.97 25.12 -16.06
CA ASP A 178 11.73 25.47 -14.64
C ASP A 178 10.55 24.70 -14.00
N LYS A 179 9.59 24.26 -14.80
CA LYS A 179 8.31 23.68 -14.33
C LYS A 179 8.08 22.26 -14.75
N GLY A 180 8.91 21.71 -15.65
CA GLY A 180 8.75 20.39 -16.20
C GLY A 180 9.70 19.37 -15.59
N LEU A 181 9.26 18.11 -15.56
CA LEU A 181 10.07 16.94 -15.24
C LEU A 181 9.50 15.76 -16.02
N TRP A 182 10.37 14.94 -16.59
CA TRP A 182 9.99 13.61 -17.08
C TRP A 182 10.67 12.55 -16.23
N ASN A 183 10.04 11.39 -16.12
CA ASN A 183 10.60 10.24 -15.44
C ASN A 183 10.35 8.96 -16.23
N LEU A 184 11.25 8.01 -16.03
CA LEU A 184 11.13 6.64 -16.50
C LEU A 184 11.39 5.70 -15.33
N TYR A 185 10.46 4.79 -15.08
CA TYR A 185 10.52 3.80 -14.02
C TYR A 185 10.46 2.41 -14.63
N TYR A 186 11.35 1.52 -14.23
CA TYR A 186 11.32 0.11 -14.58
C TYR A 186 11.46 -0.74 -13.31
N ALA A 187 10.61 -1.76 -13.18
CA ALA A 187 10.64 -2.68 -12.06
C ALA A 187 10.33 -4.11 -12.51
N PRO A 188 11.23 -5.08 -12.26
CA PRO A 188 10.88 -6.50 -12.30
C PRO A 188 9.66 -6.83 -11.44
N VAL A 189 9.56 -6.20 -10.25
CA VAL A 189 8.39 -6.18 -9.38
C VAL A 189 8.18 -4.74 -8.92
N GLY A 190 6.96 -4.22 -9.02
CA GLY A 190 6.66 -2.85 -8.61
C GLY A 190 5.21 -2.45 -8.82
N ASP A 191 4.96 -1.13 -8.77
CA ASP A 191 3.61 -0.56 -8.80
C ASP A 191 3.41 0.27 -10.09
N PRO A 192 2.51 -0.14 -11.01
CA PRO A 192 2.19 0.63 -12.20
C PRO A 192 1.39 1.90 -11.86
N ALA A 193 1.29 2.83 -12.81
CA ALA A 193 0.50 4.04 -12.67
C ALA A 193 -1.01 3.74 -12.76
N LEU A 194 -1.54 3.04 -11.73
CA LEU A 194 -2.95 2.66 -11.59
C LEU A 194 -3.38 2.75 -10.13
N GLY A 195 -4.39 3.55 -9.85
CA GLY A 195 -4.91 3.73 -8.50
C GLY A 195 -4.18 4.80 -7.66
N PRO A 196 -4.64 4.98 -6.42
CA PRO A 196 -3.95 5.77 -5.40
C PRO A 196 -2.68 5.06 -4.93
N VAL A 197 -1.88 5.74 -4.11
CA VAL A 197 -0.79 5.10 -3.37
C VAL A 197 -1.32 3.87 -2.60
N ALA A 198 -0.60 2.77 -2.65
CA ALA A 198 -0.99 1.52 -1.99
C ALA A 198 -1.20 1.71 -0.48
N TYR A 199 -2.18 1.00 0.09
CA TYR A 199 -2.62 1.20 1.48
C TYR A 199 -1.49 1.11 2.52
N PRO A 200 -0.45 0.25 2.41
CA PRO A 200 0.62 0.19 3.40
C PRO A 200 1.45 1.48 3.48
N HIS A 201 1.39 2.31 2.45
CA HIS A 201 2.18 3.53 2.31
C HIS A 201 1.36 4.81 2.45
N ARG A 202 0.02 4.73 2.45
CA ARG A 202 -0.84 5.91 2.61
C ARG A 202 -0.77 6.48 4.03
N ALA A 203 -0.61 7.79 4.14
CA ALA A 203 -0.58 8.49 5.42
C ALA A 203 -1.86 8.25 6.25
N SER A 204 -3.03 8.15 5.60
CA SER A 204 -4.33 7.92 6.24
C SER A 204 -4.55 6.50 6.74
N ALA A 205 -3.77 5.52 6.25
CA ALA A 205 -3.89 4.09 6.61
C ALA A 205 -2.83 3.61 7.61
N MET A 206 -1.81 4.41 7.91
CA MET A 206 -0.59 4.00 8.61
C MET A 206 -0.77 3.45 10.03
N GLU A 207 -1.94 3.55 10.62
CA GLU A 207 -2.25 3.04 11.96
C GLU A 207 -3.15 1.80 11.92
N LEU A 208 -3.47 1.27 10.73
CA LEU A 208 -4.30 0.08 10.56
C LEU A 208 -3.48 -1.05 9.92
N PRO A 209 -3.41 -2.25 10.56
CA PRO A 209 -2.58 -3.34 10.09
C PRO A 209 -3.17 -4.11 8.90
N GLN A 210 -4.48 -4.00 8.66
CA GLN A 210 -5.19 -4.80 7.66
C GLN A 210 -5.39 -4.05 6.35
N ALA A 211 -5.37 -4.82 5.24
CA ALA A 211 -5.76 -4.35 3.93
C ALA A 211 -7.17 -3.70 3.95
N THR A 212 -7.42 -2.83 3.00
CA THR A 212 -8.76 -2.31 2.77
C THR A 212 -9.61 -3.36 2.06
N LEU A 213 -10.91 -3.43 2.33
CA LEU A 213 -11.82 -4.26 1.55
C LEU A 213 -11.88 -3.79 0.09
N ALA A 214 -11.66 -2.51 -0.15
CA ALA A 214 -11.64 -1.92 -1.48
C ALA A 214 -10.34 -2.18 -2.28
N HIS A 215 -9.37 -2.92 -1.72
CA HIS A 215 -8.04 -3.15 -2.29
C HIS A 215 -8.07 -3.61 -3.75
N HIS A 216 -8.86 -4.64 -4.07
CA HIS A 216 -8.97 -5.19 -5.42
C HIS A 216 -9.66 -4.28 -6.45
N TRP A 217 -10.23 -3.14 -6.04
CA TRP A 217 -10.78 -2.11 -6.92
C TRP A 217 -9.86 -0.90 -7.08
N GLN A 218 -8.87 -0.75 -6.18
CA GLN A 218 -8.14 0.52 -6.05
C GLN A 218 -6.64 0.39 -6.21
N ASP A 219 -5.98 -0.51 -5.47
CA ASP A 219 -4.52 -0.54 -5.33
C ASP A 219 -3.90 -1.94 -5.24
N SER A 220 -4.57 -3.01 -5.71
CA SER A 220 -4.03 -4.38 -5.66
C SER A 220 -2.83 -4.61 -6.59
N THR A 221 -2.64 -3.78 -7.60
CA THR A 221 -1.52 -3.89 -8.55
C THR A 221 -0.16 -3.43 -8.01
N HIS A 222 -0.06 -3.08 -6.73
CA HIS A 222 1.16 -2.51 -6.16
C HIS A 222 2.36 -3.49 -6.06
N ILE A 223 2.16 -4.76 -6.38
CA ILE A 223 3.20 -5.80 -6.52
C ILE A 223 3.07 -6.46 -7.91
N ALA A 224 2.91 -5.67 -8.95
CA ALA A 224 2.83 -6.18 -10.31
C ALA A 224 4.21 -6.57 -10.85
N SER A 225 4.24 -7.55 -11.76
CA SER A 225 5.46 -8.01 -12.41
C SER A 225 5.76 -7.20 -13.68
N ASN A 226 7.04 -6.99 -13.96
CA ASN A 226 7.57 -6.42 -15.20
C ASN A 226 6.93 -5.06 -15.57
N VAL A 227 7.04 -4.09 -14.67
CA VAL A 227 6.42 -2.76 -14.81
C VAL A 227 7.36 -1.79 -15.51
N LEU A 228 6.88 -1.13 -16.55
CA LEU A 228 7.53 0.01 -17.19
C LEU A 228 6.57 1.20 -17.17
N THR A 229 6.95 2.29 -16.52
CA THR A 229 6.16 3.53 -16.43
C THR A 229 6.94 4.70 -16.99
N ALA A 230 6.32 5.48 -17.88
CA ALA A 230 6.82 6.77 -18.32
C ALA A 230 5.88 7.88 -17.82
N GLY A 231 6.44 8.97 -17.33
CA GLY A 231 5.69 10.09 -16.78
C GLY A 231 6.24 11.45 -17.17
N VAL A 232 5.33 12.42 -17.27
CA VAL A 232 5.64 13.84 -17.43
C VAL A 232 4.89 14.64 -16.39
N THR A 233 5.62 15.43 -15.62
CA THR A 233 5.06 16.39 -14.66
C THR A 233 5.29 17.81 -15.22
N TYR A 234 4.24 18.61 -15.24
CA TYR A 234 4.35 20.03 -15.60
C TYR A 234 3.55 20.87 -14.59
N GLY A 235 4.25 21.69 -13.84
CA GLY A 235 3.64 22.45 -12.77
C GLY A 235 2.98 21.54 -11.72
N LYS A 236 1.66 21.61 -11.65
CA LYS A 236 0.84 20.87 -10.68
C LYS A 236 0.14 19.64 -11.25
N VAL A 237 0.52 19.21 -12.44
CA VAL A 237 -0.14 18.12 -13.17
C VAL A 237 0.90 17.11 -13.59
N ARG A 238 0.59 15.82 -13.40
CA ARG A 238 1.40 14.69 -13.84
C ARG A 238 0.55 13.74 -14.66
N LEU A 239 1.06 13.35 -15.82
CA LEU A 239 0.49 12.31 -16.67
C LEU A 239 1.47 11.15 -16.74
N GLU A 240 0.97 9.94 -16.59
CA GLU A 240 1.75 8.70 -16.60
C GLU A 240 1.07 7.63 -17.44
N ALA A 241 1.87 6.74 -18.02
CA ALA A 241 1.41 5.53 -18.67
C ALA A 241 2.32 4.36 -18.30
N SER A 242 1.74 3.19 -18.08
CA SER A 242 2.46 1.96 -17.74
C SER A 242 2.08 0.80 -18.63
N GLY A 243 3.08 -0.04 -18.94
CA GLY A 243 2.90 -1.42 -19.39
C GLY A 243 3.39 -2.36 -18.28
N PHE A 244 2.68 -3.45 -18.01
CA PHE A 244 3.02 -4.38 -16.94
C PHE A 244 2.34 -5.73 -17.14
N HIS A 245 2.65 -6.74 -16.31
CA HIS A 245 1.87 -7.97 -16.20
C HIS A 245 0.70 -7.76 -15.24
N GLY A 246 -0.52 -8.02 -15.69
CA GLY A 246 -1.74 -7.71 -14.96
C GLY A 246 -2.15 -8.73 -13.91
N GLY A 247 -1.67 -9.98 -14.03
CA GLY A 247 -1.93 -11.02 -13.04
C GLY A 247 -1.26 -10.72 -11.72
N GLU A 248 -1.96 -11.00 -10.63
CA GLU A 248 -1.40 -10.92 -9.29
C GLU A 248 -0.31 -11.98 -9.08
N PRO A 249 0.64 -11.79 -8.14
CA PRO A 249 1.70 -12.75 -7.88
C PRO A 249 1.14 -14.13 -7.52
N ASN A 250 1.87 -15.18 -7.89
CA ASN A 250 1.48 -16.55 -7.55
C ASN A 250 1.57 -16.83 -6.04
N GLU A 251 1.04 -17.97 -5.59
CA GLU A 251 1.06 -18.38 -4.18
C GLU A 251 2.46 -18.63 -3.60
N GLY A 252 3.51 -18.57 -4.40
CA GLY A 252 4.88 -18.88 -3.99
C GLY A 252 5.49 -17.88 -3.01
N ARG A 253 5.06 -16.65 -3.04
CA ARG A 253 5.38 -15.51 -2.15
C ARG A 253 6.88 -15.26 -1.86
N TRP A 254 7.78 -16.19 -2.19
CA TRP A 254 9.22 -16.06 -1.98
C TRP A 254 10.01 -15.87 -3.26
N ASN A 255 9.41 -16.06 -4.41
CA ASN A 255 9.99 -15.90 -5.73
C ASN A 255 9.61 -14.53 -6.34
N ILE A 256 10.24 -14.20 -7.42
CA ILE A 256 9.80 -13.14 -8.32
C ILE A 256 9.08 -13.82 -9.49
N ASP A 257 7.84 -13.45 -9.72
CA ASP A 257 7.09 -13.92 -10.87
C ASP A 257 7.49 -13.12 -12.09
N TRP A 258 8.14 -13.78 -13.03
CA TRP A 258 8.60 -13.15 -14.24
C TRP A 258 7.64 -13.46 -15.39
N SER A 259 6.84 -12.47 -15.78
CA SER A 259 5.87 -12.60 -16.87
C SER A 259 5.99 -11.46 -17.88
N GLY A 260 5.51 -11.68 -19.10
CA GLY A 260 5.47 -10.65 -20.13
C GLY A 260 4.46 -9.55 -19.80
N MET A 261 4.66 -8.36 -20.39
CA MET A 261 3.68 -7.28 -20.28
C MET A 261 2.46 -7.61 -21.14
N ASP A 262 1.29 -7.69 -20.52
CA ASP A 262 0.00 -8.01 -21.16
C ASP A 262 -1.09 -6.99 -20.81
N SER A 263 -0.77 -6.06 -19.95
CA SER A 263 -1.66 -5.07 -19.35
C SER A 263 -1.09 -3.67 -19.48
N TRP A 264 -1.97 -2.68 -19.35
CA TRP A 264 -1.57 -1.28 -19.44
C TRP A 264 -2.44 -0.40 -18.55
N SER A 265 -1.92 0.75 -18.16
CA SER A 265 -2.65 1.77 -17.42
C SER A 265 -2.21 3.18 -17.80
N SER A 266 -3.02 4.15 -17.39
CA SER A 266 -2.70 5.57 -17.44
C SER A 266 -3.27 6.26 -16.20
N ARG A 267 -2.51 7.22 -15.64
CA ARG A 267 -2.90 8.00 -14.48
C ARG A 267 -2.64 9.48 -14.70
N LEU A 268 -3.64 10.29 -14.41
CA LEU A 268 -3.55 11.75 -14.33
C LEU A 268 -3.63 12.15 -12.87
N SER A 269 -2.57 12.79 -12.37
CA SER A 269 -2.48 13.30 -11.00
C SER A 269 -2.41 14.81 -10.98
N VAL A 270 -3.02 15.44 -9.98
CA VAL A 270 -2.98 16.88 -9.76
C VAL A 270 -2.59 17.20 -8.31
N PHE A 271 -1.80 18.25 -8.13
CA PHE A 271 -1.26 18.72 -6.86
C PHE A 271 -1.66 20.18 -6.62
N PRO A 272 -2.93 20.48 -6.33
CA PRO A 272 -3.43 21.86 -6.26
C PRO A 272 -2.66 22.72 -5.26
N THR A 273 -2.30 22.12 -4.13
CA THR A 273 -1.40 22.68 -3.10
C THR A 273 -0.53 21.56 -2.53
N LYS A 274 0.45 21.89 -1.70
CA LYS A 274 1.26 20.88 -0.99
C LYS A 274 0.46 19.95 -0.07
N ASN A 275 -0.77 20.30 0.25
CA ASN A 275 -1.65 19.56 1.16
C ASN A 275 -2.59 18.60 0.46
N TRP A 276 -2.70 18.67 -0.86
CA TRP A 276 -3.66 17.93 -1.65
C TRP A 276 -3.01 17.19 -2.80
N THR A 277 -3.37 15.93 -2.95
CA THR A 277 -3.12 15.14 -4.16
C THR A 277 -4.44 14.53 -4.61
N ALA A 278 -4.71 14.57 -5.90
CA ALA A 278 -5.84 13.87 -6.48
C ALA A 278 -5.39 13.16 -7.76
N GLN A 279 -6.02 12.01 -8.06
CA GLN A 279 -5.76 11.28 -9.28
C GLN A 279 -7.06 10.69 -9.87
N VAL A 280 -7.01 10.46 -11.18
CA VAL A 280 -7.89 9.55 -11.90
C VAL A 280 -7.01 8.63 -12.74
N SER A 281 -7.35 7.35 -12.78
CA SER A 281 -6.62 6.38 -13.58
C SER A 281 -7.55 5.34 -14.19
N ALA A 282 -7.09 4.75 -15.28
CA ALA A 282 -7.74 3.61 -15.90
C ALA A 282 -6.68 2.65 -16.44
N GLY A 283 -6.98 1.36 -16.41
CA GLY A 283 -6.13 0.32 -16.97
C GLY A 283 -6.92 -0.91 -17.38
N ARG A 284 -6.36 -1.66 -18.32
CA ARG A 284 -6.82 -3.00 -18.67
C ARG A 284 -5.85 -4.00 -18.09
N LEU A 285 -6.36 -4.86 -17.22
CA LEU A 285 -5.63 -5.96 -16.59
C LEU A 285 -6.01 -7.26 -17.28
N GLN A 286 -5.04 -8.06 -17.65
CA GLN A 286 -5.27 -9.39 -18.20
C GLN A 286 -5.12 -10.40 -17.07
N ASP A 287 -6.15 -11.25 -16.87
CA ASP A 287 -6.21 -12.31 -15.85
C ASP A 287 -5.72 -11.83 -14.46
N PRO A 288 -6.32 -10.74 -13.89
CA PRO A 288 -5.78 -10.11 -12.68
C PRO A 288 -5.82 -11.04 -11.46
N GLU A 289 -6.75 -11.96 -11.40
CA GLU A 289 -6.90 -12.93 -10.31
C GLU A 289 -6.81 -14.35 -10.86
N SER A 290 -6.09 -15.22 -10.16
CA SER A 290 -5.87 -16.61 -10.58
C SER A 290 -7.17 -17.45 -10.58
N SER A 291 -8.19 -17.03 -9.84
CA SER A 291 -9.50 -17.65 -9.80
C SER A 291 -10.39 -17.32 -11.00
N HIS A 292 -10.13 -16.22 -11.71
CA HIS A 292 -10.95 -15.74 -12.82
C HIS A 292 -10.11 -15.42 -14.06
N ALA A 293 -10.31 -16.19 -15.11
CA ALA A 293 -9.74 -15.86 -16.43
C ALA A 293 -10.51 -14.72 -17.09
N GLY A 294 -9.79 -13.87 -17.80
CA GLY A 294 -10.35 -12.78 -18.59
C GLY A 294 -9.80 -11.41 -18.21
N SER A 295 -10.17 -10.40 -18.97
CA SER A 295 -9.66 -9.05 -18.72
C SER A 295 -10.62 -8.23 -17.87
N VAL A 296 -10.04 -7.40 -17.02
CA VAL A 296 -10.74 -6.41 -16.21
C VAL A 296 -10.30 -5.01 -16.64
N VAL A 297 -11.26 -4.13 -16.90
CA VAL A 297 -10.98 -2.69 -17.00
C VAL A 297 -11.24 -2.08 -15.63
N ARG A 298 -10.14 -1.61 -15.00
CA ARG A 298 -10.19 -0.92 -13.71
C ARG A 298 -10.14 0.57 -13.94
N THR A 299 -11.05 1.30 -13.29
CA THR A 299 -11.06 2.77 -13.26
C THR A 299 -11.06 3.22 -11.81
N THR A 300 -10.20 4.19 -11.47
CA THR A 300 -10.12 4.71 -10.11
C THR A 300 -10.11 6.23 -10.07
N ALA A 301 -10.54 6.77 -8.95
CA ALA A 301 -10.36 8.18 -8.60
C ALA A 301 -10.07 8.29 -7.11
N SER A 302 -9.14 9.16 -6.73
CA SER A 302 -8.87 9.42 -5.32
C SER A 302 -8.50 10.89 -5.06
N VAL A 303 -8.75 11.29 -3.82
CA VAL A 303 -8.31 12.57 -3.27
C VAL A 303 -7.69 12.31 -1.92
N GLU A 304 -6.46 12.78 -1.74
CA GLU A 304 -5.73 12.72 -0.47
C GLU A 304 -5.52 14.13 0.07
N TYR A 305 -5.85 14.32 1.32
CA TYR A 305 -5.63 15.55 2.05
C TYR A 305 -4.73 15.32 3.24
N LEU A 306 -3.74 16.17 3.40
CA LEU A 306 -2.91 16.25 4.58
C LEU A 306 -2.92 17.68 5.12
N ARG A 307 -3.32 17.84 6.37
CA ARG A 307 -3.07 19.07 7.13
C ARG A 307 -1.78 18.90 7.91
N PRO A 308 -0.68 19.55 7.51
CA PRO A 308 0.51 19.57 8.33
C PRO A 308 0.24 20.37 9.59
N ALA A 309 0.85 20.01 10.70
CA ALA A 309 0.73 20.79 11.92
C ALA A 309 2.05 20.77 12.68
N ALA A 310 2.36 21.89 13.32
CA ALA A 310 3.37 21.94 14.33
C ALA A 310 3.04 20.94 15.47
N ASN A 311 4.06 20.41 16.13
CA ASN A 311 3.90 19.52 17.29
C ASN A 311 3.17 18.18 17.03
N ARG A 312 3.35 17.57 15.85
CA ARG A 312 2.80 16.26 15.48
C ARG A 312 1.26 16.17 15.49
N ASN A 313 0.55 17.26 15.41
CA ASN A 313 -0.90 17.27 15.29
C ASN A 313 -1.35 17.36 13.82
N TRP A 314 -0.71 16.59 12.94
CA TRP A 314 -1.11 16.51 11.53
C TRP A 314 -2.43 15.73 11.38
N TRP A 315 -3.06 15.79 10.24
CA TRP A 315 -4.26 15.05 9.93
C TRP A 315 -4.22 14.63 8.47
N ALA A 316 -4.41 13.33 8.21
CA ALA A 316 -4.48 12.79 6.86
C ALA A 316 -5.84 12.14 6.62
N THR A 317 -6.39 12.35 5.43
CA THR A 317 -7.64 11.72 4.99
C THR A 317 -7.52 11.36 3.51
N THR A 318 -7.96 10.17 3.16
CA THR A 318 -8.08 9.70 1.78
C THR A 318 -9.54 9.35 1.49
N PHE A 319 -10.03 9.84 0.36
CA PHE A 319 -11.22 9.33 -0.31
C PHE A 319 -10.77 8.63 -1.58
N ALA A 320 -11.25 7.41 -1.82
CA ALA A 320 -10.98 6.67 -3.04
C ALA A 320 -12.21 5.92 -3.53
N TRP A 321 -12.37 5.89 -4.83
CA TRP A 321 -13.35 5.10 -5.55
C TRP A 321 -12.64 4.22 -6.56
N GLY A 322 -13.12 3.00 -6.74
CA GLY A 322 -12.67 2.08 -7.78
C GLY A 322 -13.84 1.34 -8.39
N GLN A 323 -13.72 1.05 -9.68
CA GLN A 323 -14.66 0.23 -10.44
C GLN A 323 -13.87 -0.80 -11.24
N ASN A 324 -14.30 -2.05 -11.17
CA ASN A 324 -13.89 -3.12 -12.05
C ASN A 324 -15.03 -3.45 -13.03
N TYR A 325 -14.69 -3.53 -14.32
CA TYR A 325 -15.57 -4.03 -15.37
C TYR A 325 -14.96 -5.32 -15.93
N LYS A 326 -15.57 -6.45 -15.61
CA LYS A 326 -15.13 -7.79 -16.04
C LYS A 326 -15.59 -8.04 -17.48
N SER A 327 -14.69 -8.51 -18.34
CA SER A 327 -15.04 -8.91 -19.72
C SER A 327 -15.77 -10.24 -19.71
N GLY A 328 -16.70 -10.43 -20.66
CA GLY A 328 -17.47 -11.66 -20.83
C GLY A 328 -18.91 -11.52 -20.39
N ASP A 329 -19.21 -11.52 -19.13
CA ASP A 329 -20.54 -11.32 -18.55
C ASP A 329 -20.94 -9.85 -18.38
N GLY A 330 -19.98 -8.93 -18.59
CA GLY A 330 -20.22 -7.48 -18.54
C GLY A 330 -20.48 -6.94 -17.13
N GLY A 331 -20.19 -7.71 -16.11
CA GLY A 331 -20.38 -7.33 -14.71
C GLY A 331 -19.55 -6.11 -14.31
N ARG A 332 -20.16 -5.21 -13.53
CA ARG A 332 -19.50 -4.05 -12.96
C ARG A 332 -19.65 -4.05 -11.46
N THR A 333 -18.52 -3.99 -10.78
CA THR A 333 -18.49 -3.83 -9.32
C THR A 333 -17.75 -2.57 -8.94
N ASN A 334 -18.17 -1.96 -7.84
CA ASN A 334 -17.63 -0.69 -7.35
C ASN A 334 -17.23 -0.82 -5.89
N ALA A 335 -16.24 -0.03 -5.49
CA ALA A 335 -15.88 0.15 -4.10
C ALA A 335 -15.56 1.62 -3.78
N LEU A 336 -15.95 2.05 -2.60
CA LEU A 336 -15.65 3.37 -2.02
C LEU A 336 -14.88 3.17 -0.71
N LEU A 337 -13.91 4.05 -0.47
CA LEU A 337 -13.11 4.12 0.73
C LEU A 337 -13.06 5.56 1.22
N VAL A 338 -13.27 5.74 2.51
CA VAL A 338 -12.89 6.97 3.24
C VAL A 338 -12.10 6.53 4.46
N GLU A 339 -10.86 6.95 4.55
CA GLU A 339 -10.04 6.64 5.72
C GLU A 339 -9.32 7.87 6.25
N THR A 340 -9.11 7.91 7.54
CA THR A 340 -8.49 9.06 8.21
C THR A 340 -7.64 8.64 9.39
N VAL A 341 -6.59 9.41 9.66
CA VAL A 341 -5.81 9.33 10.87
C VAL A 341 -5.55 10.74 11.41
N ALA A 342 -5.75 10.90 12.69
CA ALA A 342 -5.53 12.16 13.40
C ALA A 342 -4.72 11.90 14.68
N PRO A 343 -3.43 12.26 14.73
CA PRO A 343 -2.66 12.27 15.97
C PRO A 343 -3.12 13.42 16.89
N PHE A 344 -3.06 13.16 18.19
CA PHE A 344 -3.32 14.16 19.21
C PHE A 344 -2.43 13.95 20.45
N ALA A 345 -2.21 15.01 21.21
CA ALA A 345 -1.36 14.99 22.38
C ALA A 345 0.02 14.34 22.17
N GLY A 346 0.57 14.46 20.96
CA GLY A 346 1.93 14.08 20.56
C GLY A 346 2.23 12.57 20.50
N LYS A 347 1.38 11.70 21.07
CA LYS A 347 1.63 10.25 21.17
C LYS A 347 0.43 9.37 20.81
N ASN A 348 -0.72 9.95 20.58
CA ASN A 348 -1.97 9.22 20.41
C ASN A 348 -2.47 9.42 18.98
N PHE A 349 -3.08 8.39 18.39
CA PHE A 349 -3.62 8.39 17.05
C PHE A 349 -5.03 7.83 17.09
N VAL A 350 -5.99 8.55 16.57
CA VAL A 350 -7.34 8.05 16.28
C VAL A 350 -7.43 7.78 14.81
N THR A 351 -8.00 6.65 14.44
CA THR A 351 -8.23 6.26 13.06
C THR A 351 -9.70 5.96 12.82
N GLY A 352 -10.15 6.24 11.61
CA GLY A 352 -11.45 5.84 11.14
C GLY A 352 -11.35 5.38 9.69
N ARG A 353 -12.11 4.34 9.33
CA ARG A 353 -12.24 3.88 7.94
C ARG A 353 -13.69 3.50 7.68
N PHE A 354 -14.24 4.01 6.62
CA PHE A 354 -15.50 3.57 6.04
C PHE A 354 -15.24 2.99 4.68
N GLU A 355 -15.82 1.82 4.41
CA GLU A 355 -15.74 1.15 3.13
C GLU A 355 -17.13 0.68 2.70
N TRP A 356 -17.45 0.91 1.46
CA TRP A 356 -18.61 0.35 0.78
C TRP A 356 -18.11 -0.41 -0.45
N SER A 357 -18.54 -1.64 -0.62
CA SER A 357 -18.13 -2.44 -1.78
C SER A 357 -19.26 -3.36 -2.26
N GLN A 358 -19.25 -3.63 -3.56
CA GLN A 358 -20.05 -4.64 -4.22
C GLN A 358 -19.19 -5.90 -4.36
N ARG A 359 -19.68 -7.03 -3.81
CA ARG A 359 -18.97 -8.32 -3.76
C ARG A 359 -19.71 -9.35 -4.59
N ASP A 360 -19.05 -9.92 -5.57
CA ASP A 360 -19.55 -10.98 -6.46
C ASP A 360 -18.87 -12.34 -6.24
N GLU A 361 -17.84 -12.40 -5.35
CA GLU A 361 -16.99 -13.57 -5.13
C GLU A 361 -17.15 -14.20 -3.73
N LEU A 362 -18.17 -13.82 -2.95
CA LEU A 362 -18.34 -14.27 -1.56
C LEU A 362 -18.59 -15.77 -1.39
N PHE A 363 -18.95 -16.47 -2.46
CA PHE A 363 -19.25 -17.90 -2.45
C PHE A 363 -18.42 -18.70 -3.47
N GLU A 364 -17.36 -18.12 -4.00
CA GLU A 364 -16.55 -18.67 -5.09
C GLU A 364 -15.88 -20.01 -4.75
N TYR A 365 -15.63 -20.27 -3.48
CA TYR A 365 -15.07 -21.54 -3.00
C TYR A 365 -16.05 -22.72 -3.08
N ASP A 366 -17.36 -22.49 -3.34
CA ASP A 366 -18.43 -23.50 -3.41
C ASP A 366 -19.46 -23.09 -4.48
N HIS A 367 -19.31 -23.62 -5.68
CA HIS A 367 -20.17 -23.28 -6.82
C HIS A 367 -21.64 -23.68 -6.60
N ASP A 368 -21.90 -24.81 -5.92
CA ASP A 368 -23.27 -25.23 -5.63
C ASP A 368 -23.97 -24.26 -4.68
N LEU A 369 -23.24 -23.76 -3.69
CA LEU A 369 -23.71 -22.72 -2.77
C LEU A 369 -23.92 -21.39 -3.50
N ALA A 370 -22.98 -20.95 -4.34
CA ALA A 370 -23.10 -19.74 -5.15
C ALA A 370 -24.36 -19.76 -6.01
N ASP A 371 -24.60 -20.87 -6.72
CA ASP A 371 -25.79 -21.10 -7.52
C ASP A 371 -27.08 -21.13 -6.68
N ALA A 372 -27.05 -21.77 -5.51
CA ALA A 372 -28.20 -21.81 -4.60
C ALA A 372 -28.55 -20.41 -4.09
N VAL A 373 -27.54 -19.61 -3.70
CA VAL A 373 -27.74 -18.23 -3.26
C VAL A 373 -28.26 -17.36 -4.40
N THR A 374 -27.70 -17.48 -5.60
CA THR A 374 -28.15 -16.74 -6.79
C THR A 374 -29.61 -17.10 -7.14
N ARG A 375 -29.98 -18.38 -7.14
CA ARG A 375 -31.39 -18.80 -7.35
C ARG A 375 -32.33 -18.27 -6.27
N ALA A 376 -31.90 -18.27 -5.00
CA ALA A 376 -32.73 -17.82 -3.89
C ALA A 376 -32.91 -16.32 -3.83
N THR A 377 -31.94 -15.54 -4.27
CA THR A 377 -31.91 -14.06 -4.13
C THR A 377 -32.14 -13.33 -5.44
N GLY A 378 -31.99 -14.00 -6.58
CA GLY A 378 -31.95 -13.38 -7.91
C GLY A 378 -30.73 -12.50 -8.15
N ARG A 379 -29.67 -12.64 -7.35
CA ARG A 379 -28.45 -11.81 -7.40
C ARG A 379 -27.22 -12.64 -7.08
N ASP A 380 -26.10 -12.31 -7.73
CA ASP A 380 -24.75 -12.79 -7.48
C ASP A 380 -23.86 -11.75 -6.75
N THR A 381 -24.27 -10.48 -6.79
CA THR A 381 -23.53 -9.34 -6.24
C THR A 381 -24.22 -8.78 -5.01
N PHE A 382 -23.46 -8.60 -3.93
CA PHE A 382 -23.95 -8.17 -2.62
C PHE A 382 -23.21 -6.93 -2.12
N ARG A 383 -23.92 -6.09 -1.35
CA ARG A 383 -23.34 -4.88 -0.74
C ARG A 383 -22.83 -5.19 0.66
N VAL A 384 -21.60 -4.71 0.91
CA VAL A 384 -20.98 -4.74 2.23
C VAL A 384 -20.53 -3.33 2.60
N ASN A 385 -20.90 -2.89 3.80
CA ASN A 385 -20.36 -1.68 4.41
C ASN A 385 -19.55 -2.07 5.61
N ALA A 386 -18.32 -1.56 5.73
CA ALA A 386 -17.46 -1.75 6.89
C ALA A 386 -17.19 -0.39 7.56
N TYR A 387 -17.30 -0.37 8.87
CA TYR A 387 -17.05 0.81 9.70
C TYR A 387 -15.97 0.44 10.71
N THR A 388 -14.78 0.97 10.52
CA THR A 388 -13.63 0.72 11.40
C THR A 388 -13.30 1.96 12.21
N ALA A 389 -13.11 1.78 13.50
CA ALA A 389 -12.54 2.77 14.41
C ALA A 389 -11.33 2.16 15.11
N GLY A 390 -10.27 2.95 15.27
CA GLY A 390 -9.04 2.49 15.90
C GLY A 390 -8.37 3.56 16.74
N TYR A 391 -7.55 3.09 17.66
CA TYR A 391 -6.70 3.92 18.50
C TYR A 391 -5.33 3.29 18.65
N THR A 392 -4.29 4.10 18.50
CA THR A 392 -2.89 3.70 18.73
C THR A 392 -2.23 4.71 19.66
N ARG A 393 -1.39 4.23 20.57
CA ARG A 393 -0.55 5.06 21.43
C ARG A 393 0.91 4.68 21.28
N ASP A 394 1.76 5.65 21.00
CA ASP A 394 3.22 5.50 21.08
C ASP A 394 3.61 5.22 22.53
N ILE A 395 4.24 4.07 22.78
CA ILE A 395 4.61 3.58 24.12
C ILE A 395 6.10 3.77 24.40
N GLY A 396 6.92 3.94 23.35
CA GLY A 396 8.35 4.15 23.50
C GLY A 396 9.06 4.39 22.20
N THR A 397 10.29 4.85 22.28
CA THR A 397 11.21 4.98 21.15
C THR A 397 12.55 4.42 21.60
N PHE A 398 13.09 3.50 20.82
CA PHE A 398 14.44 2.98 20.97
C PHE A 398 15.27 3.39 19.76
N ARG A 399 16.23 4.30 19.94
CA ARG A 399 16.95 4.93 18.84
C ARG A 399 15.96 5.55 17.84
N ASN A 400 15.98 5.09 16.60
CA ASN A 400 15.12 5.56 15.52
C ASN A 400 13.85 4.71 15.34
N LEU A 401 13.64 3.68 16.15
CA LEU A 401 12.46 2.82 16.10
C LEU A 401 11.41 3.27 17.13
N GLN A 402 10.23 3.63 16.66
CA GLN A 402 9.08 4.00 17.48
C GLN A 402 8.14 2.80 17.65
N ALA A 403 7.83 2.46 18.88
CA ALA A 403 6.86 1.42 19.22
C ALA A 403 5.52 2.04 19.65
N GLY A 404 4.44 1.43 19.22
CA GLY A 404 3.06 1.79 19.59
C GLY A 404 2.24 0.56 19.94
N LEU A 405 1.26 0.74 20.83
CA LEU A 405 0.23 -0.26 21.14
C LEU A 405 -1.09 0.29 20.63
N GLY A 406 -1.84 -0.52 19.90
CA GLY A 406 -3.11 -0.11 19.32
C GLY A 406 -4.15 -1.21 19.28
N ALA A 407 -5.38 -0.77 19.02
CA ALA A 407 -6.51 -1.65 18.73
C ALA A 407 -7.42 -0.98 17.71
N SER A 408 -8.13 -1.80 16.93
CA SER A 408 -9.20 -1.37 16.04
C SER A 408 -10.36 -2.34 16.07
N ALA A 409 -11.57 -1.83 15.87
CA ALA A 409 -12.78 -2.62 15.75
C ALA A 409 -13.50 -2.26 14.46
N THR A 410 -14.02 -3.27 13.77
CA THR A 410 -14.80 -3.12 12.54
C THR A 410 -16.16 -3.76 12.72
N GLY A 411 -17.23 -3.01 12.47
CA GLY A 411 -18.59 -3.52 12.36
C GLY A 411 -19.03 -3.53 10.92
N TYR A 412 -19.81 -4.53 10.51
CA TYR A 412 -20.26 -4.66 9.13
C TYR A 412 -21.80 -4.53 9.05
N ALA A 413 -22.27 -3.69 8.09
CA ALA A 413 -23.66 -3.68 7.68
C ALA A 413 -23.75 -4.34 6.30
N ILE A 414 -24.49 -5.43 6.25
CA ILE A 414 -24.54 -6.34 5.09
C ILE A 414 -25.97 -6.47 4.55
N ASP A 415 -26.05 -6.90 3.30
CA ASP A 415 -27.32 -7.26 2.68
C ASP A 415 -28.01 -8.38 3.49
N SER A 416 -29.33 -8.33 3.59
CA SER A 416 -30.12 -9.32 4.33
C SER A 416 -29.91 -10.74 3.84
N ALA A 417 -29.64 -10.91 2.56
CA ALA A 417 -29.34 -12.21 1.93
C ALA A 417 -28.05 -12.87 2.46
N LEU A 418 -27.11 -12.08 2.99
CA LEU A 418 -25.87 -12.58 3.57
C LEU A 418 -26.00 -13.01 5.03
N LYS A 419 -27.05 -12.59 5.76
CA LYS A 419 -27.21 -12.85 7.19
C LYS A 419 -27.24 -14.33 7.56
N PRO A 420 -27.83 -15.25 6.76
CA PRO A 420 -27.76 -16.68 7.05
C PRO A 420 -26.34 -17.24 7.12
N TYR A 421 -25.40 -16.63 6.38
CA TYR A 421 -24.02 -17.10 6.24
C TYR A 421 -23.02 -16.39 7.16
N TYR A 422 -23.28 -15.10 7.46
CA TYR A 422 -22.35 -14.26 8.22
C TYR A 422 -22.85 -13.88 9.63
N GLY A 423 -24.12 -14.21 9.92
CA GLY A 423 -24.79 -13.71 11.12
C GLY A 423 -25.42 -12.33 10.89
N ALA A 424 -26.23 -11.89 11.85
CA ALA A 424 -26.98 -10.63 11.74
C ALA A 424 -26.08 -9.38 11.84
N HIS A 425 -24.98 -9.48 12.63
CA HIS A 425 -24.08 -8.38 12.96
C HIS A 425 -22.63 -8.88 12.99
N PRO A 426 -22.00 -9.16 11.83
CA PRO A 426 -20.60 -9.56 11.82
C PRO A 426 -19.71 -8.40 12.27
N TRP A 427 -18.61 -8.71 12.94
CA TRP A 427 -17.64 -7.74 13.42
C TRP A 427 -16.24 -8.34 13.51
N GLY A 428 -15.22 -7.50 13.59
CA GLY A 428 -13.83 -7.89 13.80
C GLY A 428 -13.13 -6.94 14.77
N VAL A 429 -12.11 -7.46 15.45
CA VAL A 429 -11.24 -6.67 16.35
C VAL A 429 -9.79 -7.05 16.06
N ASN A 430 -8.91 -6.06 16.10
CA ASN A 430 -7.47 -6.25 16.09
C ASN A 430 -6.87 -5.59 17.33
N VAL A 431 -5.94 -6.29 17.97
CA VAL A 431 -5.03 -5.72 18.97
C VAL A 431 -3.62 -5.88 18.42
N PHE A 432 -2.81 -4.83 18.46
CA PHE A 432 -1.52 -4.87 17.80
C PHE A 432 -0.43 -4.05 18.48
N LEU A 433 0.81 -4.50 18.29
CA LEU A 433 2.01 -3.69 18.46
C LEU A 433 2.42 -3.18 17.09
N ARG A 434 2.69 -1.87 16.98
CA ARG A 434 3.21 -1.23 15.78
C ARG A 434 4.65 -0.79 16.00
N PHE A 435 5.50 -1.05 15.01
CA PHE A 435 6.89 -0.57 14.94
C PHE A 435 7.09 0.18 13.63
N ARG A 436 7.70 1.36 13.71
CA ARG A 436 8.05 2.15 12.51
C ARG A 436 9.29 3.00 12.79
N LEU A 437 9.93 3.51 11.74
CA LEU A 437 10.96 4.51 11.89
C LEU A 437 10.35 5.82 12.42
N LYS A 438 11.11 6.51 13.26
CA LYS A 438 10.67 7.80 13.82
C LYS A 438 10.70 8.86 12.71
N PRO A 439 9.63 9.66 12.51
CA PRO A 439 9.65 10.76 11.57
C PRO A 439 10.76 11.78 11.92
N GLY A 440 11.56 12.18 10.92
CA GLY A 440 12.59 13.21 11.07
C GLY A 440 13.75 12.80 11.98
N ALA A 441 14.15 11.52 11.92
CA ALA A 441 15.35 11.02 12.61
C ALA A 441 16.62 11.24 11.77
#